data_ba4edb5952775c8f3395212a6584cd52
#
_entry.id   ba4edb5952775c8f3395212a6584cd52
#
_cell.length_a   1.000
_cell.length_b   1.000
_cell.length_c   1.000
_cell.angle_alpha   90.00
_cell.angle_beta   90.00
_cell.angle_gamma   90.00
#
_symmetry.space_group_name_H-M   'P 1'
#
loop_
_entity.id
_entity.type
_entity.pdbx_description
1 polymer ?
#
loop_
_entity_poly.entity_id
_entity_poly.type
_entity_poly.pdbx_seq_one_letter_code
_entity_poly.pdbx_strand_id
1 'polypeptide(L)'
;MKNNWSENEAKKYIKKYKKLGHSEDMALRVYTTRLLGRNPELVLHGGGNTSVKTKIKDIDGKYYDVLCVKGSGWDMAEIEPAGLPAVKLNPLLTMKKKKTLSDDDMVAFQKKNLIDTKSPNPSVETFLHAFLPFKFVDHTHSDAIMKITNRPNGEMLSKKIFGKKTAIVPYVMPGFKLAQKINEVYSKNPNINCLILLNHGILTVSYTHLRAHETTLD
;
A
#
# COMPACT_ATOMS: atom_id res chain seq x y z
N MET A 1 7.35 -1.37 -19.33
CA MET A 1 6.03 -0.75 -19.04
C MET A 1 6.13 0.75 -19.28
N LYS A 2 5.18 1.41 -19.95
CA LYS A 2 5.24 2.86 -20.19
C LYS A 2 4.89 3.59 -18.89
N ASN A 3 5.70 4.59 -18.50
CA ASN A 3 5.35 5.47 -17.40
C ASN A 3 4.16 6.35 -17.81
N ASN A 4 3.03 6.21 -17.11
CA ASN A 4 1.79 6.94 -17.38
C ASN A 4 1.62 8.17 -16.47
N TRP A 5 2.63 8.53 -15.68
CA TRP A 5 2.61 9.74 -14.87
C TRP A 5 2.53 10.99 -15.74
N SER A 6 1.68 11.92 -15.38
CA SER A 6 1.57 13.24 -15.99
C SER A 6 1.49 14.31 -14.91
N GLU A 7 2.43 15.23 -14.93
CA GLU A 7 2.46 16.36 -14.01
C GLU A 7 1.21 17.24 -14.12
N ASN A 8 0.71 17.42 -15.35
CA ASN A 8 -0.50 18.20 -15.60
C ASN A 8 -1.74 17.53 -15.01
N GLU A 9 -1.86 16.21 -15.13
CA GLU A 9 -2.96 15.46 -14.51
C GLU A 9 -2.84 15.48 -12.98
N ALA A 10 -1.66 15.28 -12.43
CA ALA A 10 -1.42 15.38 -10.99
C ALA A 10 -1.90 16.75 -10.44
N LYS A 11 -1.55 17.85 -11.10
CA LYS A 11 -2.01 19.20 -10.73
C LYS A 11 -3.53 19.36 -10.80
N LYS A 12 -4.20 18.73 -11.79
CA LYS A 12 -5.67 18.72 -11.87
C LYS A 12 -6.31 18.00 -10.70
N TYR A 13 -5.76 16.81 -10.31
CA TYR A 13 -6.22 16.07 -9.14
C TYR A 13 -6.02 16.87 -7.86
N ILE A 14 -4.86 17.48 -7.67
CA ILE A 14 -4.58 18.34 -6.51
C ILE A 14 -5.60 19.49 -6.45
N LYS A 15 -5.82 20.20 -7.57
CA LYS A 15 -6.79 21.31 -7.63
C LYS A 15 -8.21 20.84 -7.32
N LYS A 16 -8.63 19.68 -7.88
CA LYS A 16 -9.96 19.09 -7.64
C LYS A 16 -10.17 18.79 -6.18
N TYR A 17 -9.27 18.03 -5.57
CA TYR A 17 -9.49 17.51 -4.22
C TYR A 17 -9.17 18.51 -3.12
N LYS A 18 -8.26 19.48 -3.35
CA LYS A 18 -8.09 20.62 -2.43
C LYS A 18 -9.36 21.48 -2.31
N LYS A 19 -10.11 21.67 -3.40
CA LYS A 19 -11.43 22.36 -3.34
C LYS A 19 -12.46 21.61 -2.50
N LEU A 20 -12.32 20.28 -2.37
CA LEU A 20 -13.17 19.43 -1.55
C LEU A 20 -12.63 19.23 -0.12
N GLY A 21 -11.60 19.97 0.29
CA GLY A 21 -11.04 19.93 1.62
C GLY A 21 -9.99 18.84 1.87
N HIS A 22 -9.59 18.08 0.83
CA HIS A 22 -8.57 17.04 0.99
C HIS A 22 -7.15 17.61 0.86
N SER A 23 -6.20 16.91 1.50
CA SER A 23 -4.77 17.24 1.38
C SER A 23 -4.22 16.92 -0.01
N GLU A 24 -3.08 17.52 -0.34
CA GLU A 24 -2.33 17.20 -1.56
C GLU A 24 -1.90 15.73 -1.59
N ASP A 25 -1.45 15.20 -0.46
CA ASP A 25 -1.09 13.79 -0.32
C ASP A 25 -2.23 12.86 -0.71
N MET A 26 -3.45 13.16 -0.25
CA MET A 26 -4.66 12.40 -0.60
C MET A 26 -4.96 12.51 -2.09
N ALA A 27 -4.89 13.71 -2.65
CA ALA A 27 -5.15 13.94 -4.08
C ALA A 27 -4.18 13.16 -4.97
N LEU A 28 -2.88 13.20 -4.64
CA LEU A 28 -1.85 12.45 -5.34
C LEU A 28 -2.03 10.94 -5.15
N ARG A 29 -2.42 10.49 -3.94
CA ARG A 29 -2.70 9.08 -3.70
C ARG A 29 -3.85 8.56 -4.55
N VAL A 30 -4.94 9.30 -4.67
CA VAL A 30 -6.06 8.94 -5.56
C VAL A 30 -5.58 8.85 -7.01
N TYR A 31 -4.83 9.84 -7.49
CA TYR A 31 -4.31 9.85 -8.85
C TYR A 31 -3.43 8.63 -9.14
N THR A 32 -2.43 8.37 -8.30
CA THR A 32 -1.50 7.26 -8.49
C THR A 32 -2.17 5.89 -8.33
N THR A 33 -3.14 5.76 -7.43
CA THR A 33 -3.94 4.53 -7.29
C THR A 33 -4.72 4.23 -8.57
N ARG A 34 -5.33 5.24 -9.17
CA ARG A 34 -6.06 5.07 -10.45
C ARG A 34 -5.14 4.73 -11.62
N LEU A 35 -3.92 5.26 -11.63
CA LEU A 35 -2.93 4.89 -12.66
C LEU A 35 -2.60 3.39 -12.60
N LEU A 36 -2.44 2.84 -11.40
CA LEU A 36 -2.21 1.41 -11.19
C LEU A 36 -3.46 0.59 -11.52
N GLY A 37 -4.61 0.99 -10.98
CA GLY A 37 -5.87 0.26 -11.13
C GLY A 37 -6.39 0.16 -12.56
N ARG A 38 -6.04 1.13 -13.42
CA ARG A 38 -6.42 1.13 -14.85
C ARG A 38 -5.52 0.25 -15.72
N ASN A 39 -4.50 -0.34 -15.15
CA ASN A 39 -3.64 -1.27 -15.86
C ASN A 39 -3.97 -2.72 -15.44
N PRO A 40 -4.66 -3.50 -16.29
CA PRO A 40 -5.07 -4.86 -15.98
C PRO A 40 -3.89 -5.83 -15.81
N GLU A 41 -2.69 -5.49 -16.30
CA GLU A 41 -1.47 -6.29 -16.05
C GLU A 41 -0.93 -6.12 -14.62
N LEU A 42 -1.41 -5.11 -13.87
CA LEU A 42 -1.00 -4.84 -12.50
C LEU A 42 -2.03 -5.26 -11.47
N VAL A 43 -3.31 -4.97 -11.72
CA VAL A 43 -4.42 -5.32 -10.84
C VAL A 43 -5.67 -5.60 -11.64
N LEU A 44 -6.46 -6.57 -11.16
CA LEU A 44 -7.77 -6.90 -11.69
C LEU A 44 -8.81 -6.75 -10.58
N HIS A 45 -9.98 -6.21 -10.93
CA HIS A 45 -11.12 -6.06 -10.04
C HIS A 45 -10.75 -5.36 -8.71
N GLY A 46 -11.17 -5.89 -7.58
CA GLY A 46 -10.83 -5.35 -6.26
C GLY A 46 -9.42 -5.68 -5.74
N GLY A 47 -8.55 -6.29 -6.56
CA GLY A 47 -7.20 -6.70 -6.16
C GLY A 47 -6.25 -5.54 -5.91
N GLY A 48 -5.13 -5.83 -5.25
CA GLY A 48 -4.12 -4.83 -4.89
C GLY A 48 -4.63 -3.77 -3.91
N ASN A 49 -3.73 -2.96 -3.41
CA ASN A 49 -4.05 -1.81 -2.57
C ASN A 49 -2.89 -0.81 -2.50
N THR A 50 -3.22 0.39 -2.11
CA THR A 50 -2.25 1.48 -2.00
C THR A 50 -2.50 2.26 -0.73
N SER A 51 -1.47 2.95 -0.24
CA SER A 51 -1.60 3.79 0.93
C SER A 51 -0.73 5.04 0.88
N VAL A 52 -1.10 6.01 1.71
CA VAL A 52 -0.28 7.18 2.01
C VAL A 52 -0.29 7.47 3.51
N LYS A 53 0.87 7.76 4.08
CA LYS A 53 0.99 8.28 5.44
C LYS A 53 0.95 9.81 5.40
N THR A 54 0.04 10.39 6.15
CA THR A 54 -0.18 11.85 6.18
C THR A 54 -0.75 12.28 7.54
N LYS A 55 -1.14 13.55 7.65
CA LYS A 55 -1.80 14.07 8.84
C LYS A 55 -3.22 14.48 8.53
N ILE A 56 -4.15 14.13 9.41
CA ILE A 56 -5.56 14.54 9.32
C ILE A 56 -5.99 15.17 10.63
N LYS A 57 -6.78 16.25 10.53
CA LYS A 57 -7.43 16.87 11.66
C LYS A 57 -8.69 16.09 12.00
N ASP A 58 -8.81 15.64 13.24
CA ASP A 58 -10.00 14.93 13.73
C ASP A 58 -11.05 15.94 14.22
N ILE A 59 -12.23 15.47 14.55
CA ILE A 59 -13.37 16.25 15.07
C ILE A 59 -13.03 16.99 16.38
N ASP A 60 -12.08 16.47 17.15
CA ASP A 60 -11.55 17.10 18.38
C ASP A 60 -10.61 18.30 18.09
N GLY A 61 -10.38 18.62 16.82
CA GLY A 61 -9.50 19.68 16.36
C GLY A 61 -8.01 19.33 16.36
N LYS A 62 -7.62 18.12 16.80
CA LYS A 62 -6.23 17.67 16.83
C LYS A 62 -5.81 17.02 15.53
N TYR A 63 -4.52 17.14 15.22
CA TYR A 63 -3.90 16.44 14.10
C TYR A 63 -3.35 15.10 14.52
N TYR A 64 -3.71 14.06 13.78
CA TYR A 64 -3.20 12.72 13.96
C TYR A 64 -2.37 12.28 12.75
N ASP A 65 -1.25 11.61 13.01
CA ASP A 65 -0.58 10.84 11.98
C ASP A 65 -1.45 9.64 11.60
N VAL A 66 -1.75 9.51 10.31
CA VAL A 66 -2.66 8.49 9.80
C VAL A 66 -2.06 7.73 8.63
N LEU A 67 -2.51 6.51 8.47
CA LEU A 67 -2.38 5.72 7.25
C LEU A 67 -3.73 5.79 6.52
N CYS A 68 -3.76 6.45 5.36
CA CYS A 68 -4.89 6.34 4.44
C CYS A 68 -4.60 5.16 3.52
N VAL A 69 -5.39 4.11 3.58
CA VAL A 69 -5.19 2.86 2.85
C VAL A 69 -6.47 2.46 2.12
N LYS A 70 -6.34 1.84 0.93
CA LYS A 70 -7.51 1.39 0.17
C LYS A 70 -8.45 0.54 1.05
N GLY A 71 -9.72 0.89 1.02
CA GLY A 71 -10.79 0.15 1.68
C GLY A 71 -11.07 -1.18 1.00
N SER A 72 -11.53 -2.15 1.79
CA SER A 72 -11.97 -3.45 1.29
C SER A 72 -13.10 -3.29 0.27
N GLY A 73 -13.03 -4.00 -0.84
CA GLY A 73 -14.05 -3.99 -1.91
C GLY A 73 -14.01 -2.79 -2.86
N TRP A 74 -13.18 -1.78 -2.63
CA TRP A 74 -13.02 -0.67 -3.57
C TRP A 74 -12.16 -1.06 -4.77
N ASP A 75 -12.56 -0.62 -5.97
CA ASP A 75 -11.74 -0.73 -7.17
C ASP A 75 -10.71 0.40 -7.22
N MET A 76 -9.45 0.05 -7.50
CA MET A 76 -8.38 1.03 -7.63
C MET A 76 -8.56 1.94 -8.84
N ALA A 77 -9.16 1.47 -9.93
CA ALA A 77 -9.37 2.24 -11.14
C ALA A 77 -10.31 3.43 -10.96
N GLU A 78 -11.27 3.31 -10.03
CA GLU A 78 -12.32 4.31 -9.79
C GLU A 78 -12.27 4.91 -8.37
N ILE A 79 -11.20 4.64 -7.62
CA ILE A 79 -11.09 5.06 -6.22
C ILE A 79 -11.27 6.57 -6.06
N GLU A 80 -11.98 6.95 -5.01
CA GLU A 80 -12.13 8.34 -4.54
C GLU A 80 -11.55 8.46 -3.12
N PRO A 81 -11.37 9.65 -2.56
CA PRO A 81 -10.89 9.82 -1.18
C PRO A 81 -11.66 9.01 -0.14
N ALA A 82 -12.99 8.86 -0.32
CA ALA A 82 -13.84 8.04 0.55
C ALA A 82 -13.44 6.54 0.55
N GLY A 83 -12.81 6.06 -0.53
CA GLY A 83 -12.28 4.70 -0.63
C GLY A 83 -10.90 4.51 0.03
N LEU A 84 -10.36 5.54 0.66
CA LEU A 84 -9.07 5.53 1.36
C LEU A 84 -9.27 5.87 2.86
N PRO A 85 -9.92 4.98 3.63
CA PRO A 85 -10.14 5.20 5.06
C PRO A 85 -8.84 5.52 5.79
N ALA A 86 -8.91 6.50 6.70
CA ALA A 86 -7.79 6.95 7.50
C ALA A 86 -7.76 6.25 8.85
N VAL A 87 -6.70 5.50 9.12
CA VAL A 87 -6.47 4.79 10.39
C VAL A 87 -5.35 5.49 11.15
N LYS A 88 -5.51 5.74 12.44
CA LYS A 88 -4.48 6.32 13.31
C LYS A 88 -3.22 5.45 13.27
N LEU A 89 -2.09 6.03 12.84
CA LEU A 89 -0.87 5.27 12.53
C LEU A 89 -0.18 4.75 13.80
N ASN A 90 -0.09 5.58 14.85
CA ASN A 90 0.63 5.21 16.06
C ASN A 90 0.08 3.94 16.73
N PRO A 91 -1.25 3.75 16.89
CA PRO A 91 -1.80 2.49 17.37
C PRO A 91 -1.40 1.29 16.51
N LEU A 92 -1.43 1.42 15.17
CA LEU A 92 -1.03 0.35 14.27
C LEU A 92 0.44 -0.05 14.50
N LEU A 93 1.33 0.92 14.70
CA LEU A 93 2.76 0.68 14.93
C LEU A 93 3.04 -0.04 16.25
N THR A 94 2.23 0.16 17.30
CA THR A 94 2.38 -0.58 18.56
C THR A 94 2.24 -2.09 18.37
N MET A 95 1.46 -2.49 17.35
CA MET A 95 1.21 -3.90 17.05
C MET A 95 2.41 -4.63 16.45
N LYS A 96 3.48 -3.94 16.05
CA LYS A 96 4.74 -4.57 15.61
C LYS A 96 5.30 -5.56 16.62
N LYS A 97 5.07 -5.32 17.92
CA LYS A 97 5.54 -6.16 19.03
C LYS A 97 4.65 -7.40 19.26
N LYS A 98 3.45 -7.44 18.73
CA LYS A 98 2.51 -8.56 18.92
C LYS A 98 2.88 -9.71 17.99
N LYS A 99 2.96 -10.93 18.52
CA LYS A 99 3.36 -12.11 17.75
C LYS A 99 2.24 -12.61 16.83
N THR A 100 1.01 -12.58 17.29
CA THR A 100 -0.16 -13.08 16.57
C THR A 100 -1.35 -12.17 16.80
N LEU A 101 -2.25 -12.13 15.82
CA LEU A 101 -3.53 -11.46 15.89
C LEU A 101 -4.50 -12.25 15.02
N SER A 102 -5.71 -12.53 15.52
CA SER A 102 -6.76 -13.14 14.71
C SER A 102 -7.28 -12.14 13.67
N ASP A 103 -7.91 -12.63 12.61
CA ASP A 103 -8.46 -11.74 11.58
C ASP A 103 -9.59 -10.88 12.15
N ASP A 104 -10.44 -11.43 13.02
CA ASP A 104 -11.51 -10.68 13.69
C ASP A 104 -10.94 -9.56 14.58
N ASP A 105 -9.94 -9.87 15.40
CA ASP A 105 -9.28 -8.86 16.25
C ASP A 105 -8.55 -7.81 15.39
N MET A 106 -7.96 -8.22 14.27
CA MET A 106 -7.30 -7.33 13.34
C MET A 106 -8.29 -6.32 12.75
N VAL A 107 -9.44 -6.78 12.26
CA VAL A 107 -10.51 -5.93 11.72
C VAL A 107 -11.07 -5.02 12.80
N ALA A 108 -11.36 -5.55 13.99
CA ALA A 108 -11.88 -4.78 15.12
C ALA A 108 -10.89 -3.68 15.55
N PHE A 109 -9.60 -4.01 15.61
CA PHE A 109 -8.55 -3.05 15.95
C PHE A 109 -8.42 -1.92 14.94
N GLN A 110 -8.48 -2.24 13.63
CA GLN A 110 -8.45 -1.25 12.57
C GLN A 110 -9.67 -0.31 12.66
N LYS A 111 -10.88 -0.86 12.82
CA LYS A 111 -12.12 -0.09 12.96
C LYS A 111 -12.08 0.86 14.16
N LYS A 112 -11.63 0.40 15.31
CA LYS A 112 -11.50 1.21 16.54
C LYS A 112 -10.59 2.42 16.35
N ASN A 113 -9.62 2.34 15.41
CA ASN A 113 -8.63 3.37 15.17
C ASN A 113 -8.90 4.21 13.91
N LEU A 114 -10.07 4.08 13.28
CA LEU A 114 -10.50 4.98 12.21
C LEU A 114 -10.67 6.41 12.74
N ILE A 115 -10.32 7.39 11.90
CA ILE A 115 -10.64 8.81 12.14
C ILE A 115 -12.16 9.01 12.00
N ASP A 116 -12.73 8.53 10.90
CA ASP A 116 -14.17 8.51 10.68
C ASP A 116 -14.70 7.08 10.76
N THR A 117 -15.48 6.78 11.79
CA THR A 117 -16.06 5.45 12.04
C THR A 117 -17.06 5.00 10.96
N LYS A 118 -17.55 5.93 10.13
CA LYS A 118 -18.45 5.63 8.99
C LYS A 118 -17.67 5.21 7.73
N SER A 119 -16.34 5.37 7.73
CA SER A 119 -15.49 4.96 6.60
C SER A 119 -15.60 3.46 6.34
N PRO A 120 -15.36 3.01 5.10
CA PRO A 120 -15.30 1.59 4.78
C PRO A 120 -14.21 0.89 5.60
N ASN A 121 -14.33 -0.44 5.73
CA ASN A 121 -13.29 -1.23 6.38
C ASN A 121 -11.96 -1.07 5.64
N PRO A 122 -10.86 -0.77 6.34
CA PRO A 122 -9.53 -0.78 5.72
C PRO A 122 -9.19 -2.17 5.17
N SER A 123 -8.27 -2.22 4.21
CA SER A 123 -7.76 -3.49 3.67
C SER A 123 -7.26 -4.41 4.79
N VAL A 124 -7.41 -5.72 4.62
CA VAL A 124 -6.81 -6.74 5.50
C VAL A 124 -5.28 -6.61 5.56
N GLU A 125 -4.68 -5.95 4.58
CA GLU A 125 -3.24 -5.70 4.48
C GLU A 125 -2.79 -4.36 5.08
N THR A 126 -3.66 -3.65 5.79
CA THR A 126 -3.36 -2.37 6.43
C THR A 126 -2.09 -2.39 7.28
N PHE A 127 -1.86 -3.47 8.04
CA PHE A 127 -0.68 -3.57 8.89
C PHE A 127 0.63 -3.66 8.12
N LEU A 128 0.66 -4.30 6.96
CA LEU A 128 1.88 -4.34 6.16
C LEU A 128 2.25 -2.94 5.63
N HIS A 129 1.24 -2.15 5.23
CA HIS A 129 1.46 -0.75 4.85
C HIS A 129 1.92 0.11 6.04
N ALA A 130 1.34 -0.12 7.22
CA ALA A 130 1.72 0.61 8.44
C ALA A 130 3.16 0.32 8.86
N PHE A 131 3.59 -0.95 8.78
CA PHE A 131 4.88 -1.40 9.30
C PHE A 131 6.07 -0.94 8.46
N LEU A 132 5.89 -0.70 7.18
CA LEU A 132 6.89 -0.10 6.31
C LEU A 132 6.97 1.41 6.57
N PRO A 133 8.16 2.02 6.73
CA PRO A 133 8.28 3.42 7.15
C PRO A 133 8.02 4.43 6.04
N PHE A 134 7.81 3.99 4.82
CA PHE A 134 7.65 4.83 3.66
C PHE A 134 6.33 5.58 3.64
N LYS A 135 6.33 6.77 3.04
CA LYS A 135 5.13 7.60 2.91
C LYS A 135 4.10 6.98 1.97
N PHE A 136 4.55 6.46 0.83
CA PHE A 136 3.72 5.79 -0.17
C PHE A 136 4.09 4.32 -0.25
N VAL A 137 3.09 3.45 -0.24
CA VAL A 137 3.24 2.00 -0.40
C VAL A 137 2.19 1.55 -1.40
N ASP A 138 2.63 0.87 -2.45
CA ASP A 138 1.79 0.29 -3.49
C ASP A 138 1.94 -1.22 -3.50
N HIS A 139 0.82 -1.93 -3.51
CA HIS A 139 0.76 -3.37 -3.65
C HIS A 139 -0.05 -3.73 -4.89
N THR A 140 0.56 -4.52 -5.76
CA THR A 140 -0.06 -4.99 -7.00
C THR A 140 0.14 -6.49 -7.19
N HIS A 141 -0.74 -7.11 -7.97
CA HIS A 141 -0.66 -8.51 -8.38
C HIS A 141 -0.16 -8.62 -9.82
N SER A 142 0.94 -7.94 -10.13
CA SER A 142 1.47 -7.85 -11.50
C SER A 142 1.64 -9.22 -12.15
N ASP A 143 1.07 -9.38 -13.34
CA ASP A 143 1.16 -10.61 -14.15
C ASP A 143 2.61 -11.04 -14.41
N ALA A 144 3.49 -10.07 -14.70
CA ALA A 144 4.90 -10.33 -14.95
C ALA A 144 5.59 -10.93 -13.71
N ILE A 145 5.27 -10.39 -12.53
CA ILE A 145 5.80 -10.90 -11.25
C ILE A 145 5.23 -12.29 -10.96
N MET A 146 3.91 -12.48 -11.12
CA MET A 146 3.25 -13.74 -10.85
C MET A 146 3.76 -14.86 -11.77
N LYS A 147 4.04 -14.57 -13.04
CA LYS A 147 4.66 -15.53 -13.99
C LYS A 147 6.02 -16.05 -13.52
N ILE A 148 6.75 -15.27 -12.73
CA ILE A 148 8.04 -15.67 -12.16
C ILE A 148 7.85 -16.38 -10.83
N THR A 149 7.09 -15.77 -9.92
CA THR A 149 6.99 -16.20 -8.52
C THR A 149 6.16 -17.47 -8.31
N ASN A 150 5.21 -17.76 -9.21
CA ASN A 150 4.35 -18.96 -9.13
C ASN A 150 5.01 -20.23 -9.69
N ARG A 151 6.29 -20.16 -10.04
CA ARG A 151 7.07 -21.34 -10.49
C ARG A 151 7.68 -22.08 -9.31
N PRO A 152 7.92 -23.40 -9.40
CA PRO A 152 8.63 -24.15 -8.37
C PRO A 152 10.00 -23.56 -7.99
N ASN A 153 10.69 -22.94 -8.94
CA ASN A 153 11.97 -22.26 -8.75
C ASN A 153 11.84 -20.73 -8.69
N GLY A 154 10.65 -20.21 -8.38
CA GLY A 154 10.32 -18.77 -8.41
C GLY A 154 11.21 -17.91 -7.52
N GLU A 155 11.56 -18.39 -6.33
CA GLU A 155 12.47 -17.68 -5.44
C GLU A 155 13.87 -17.51 -6.05
N MET A 156 14.42 -18.57 -6.62
CA MET A 156 15.73 -18.55 -7.28
C MET A 156 15.72 -17.59 -8.48
N LEU A 157 14.69 -17.64 -9.31
CA LEU A 157 14.52 -16.76 -10.46
C LEU A 157 14.38 -15.30 -10.02
N SER A 158 13.60 -15.04 -8.99
CA SER A 158 13.42 -13.68 -8.45
C SER A 158 14.75 -13.10 -7.95
N LYS A 159 15.55 -13.88 -7.22
CA LYS A 159 16.89 -13.45 -6.78
C LYS A 159 17.81 -13.11 -7.95
N LYS A 160 17.74 -13.89 -9.05
CA LYS A 160 18.55 -13.67 -10.24
C LYS A 160 18.13 -12.43 -11.02
N ILE A 161 16.84 -12.12 -11.08
CA ILE A 161 16.27 -11.08 -11.96
C ILE A 161 16.28 -9.71 -11.27
N PHE A 162 15.83 -9.60 -10.00
CA PHE A 162 15.48 -8.32 -9.39
C PHE A 162 16.60 -7.62 -8.61
N GLY A 163 17.76 -8.25 -8.45
CA GLY A 163 18.94 -7.59 -7.87
C GLY A 163 18.84 -7.18 -6.40
N LYS A 164 19.82 -6.38 -5.95
CA LYS A 164 20.07 -6.12 -4.52
C LYS A 164 19.08 -5.15 -3.83
N LYS A 165 18.37 -4.32 -4.59
CA LYS A 165 17.37 -3.37 -4.04
C LYS A 165 15.99 -3.99 -3.82
N THR A 166 15.87 -5.29 -4.09
CA THR A 166 14.64 -6.05 -3.94
C THR A 166 14.81 -7.10 -2.84
N ALA A 167 13.87 -7.19 -1.93
CA ALA A 167 13.79 -8.29 -0.99
C ALA A 167 12.71 -9.29 -1.43
N ILE A 168 12.92 -10.56 -1.09
CA ILE A 168 11.98 -11.63 -1.40
C ILE A 168 11.36 -12.10 -0.09
N VAL A 169 10.03 -12.11 -0.05
CA VAL A 169 9.23 -12.57 1.07
C VAL A 169 8.62 -13.92 0.68
N PRO A 170 8.90 -15.00 1.44
CA PRO A 170 8.26 -16.28 1.20
C PRO A 170 6.74 -16.15 1.33
N TYR A 171 5.99 -17.07 0.70
CA TYR A 171 4.54 -17.05 0.80
C TYR A 171 4.07 -17.14 2.24
N VAL A 172 3.26 -16.19 2.61
CA VAL A 172 2.51 -16.15 3.87
C VAL A 172 1.10 -15.67 3.54
N MET A 173 0.09 -16.31 4.13
CA MET A 173 -1.30 -15.91 3.95
C MET A 173 -1.47 -14.41 4.26
N PRO A 174 -2.17 -13.65 3.41
CA PRO A 174 -2.48 -12.25 3.66
C PRO A 174 -3.09 -12.02 5.04
N GLY A 175 -2.72 -10.89 5.67
CA GLY A 175 -3.16 -10.55 7.01
C GLY A 175 -1.99 -10.22 7.95
N PHE A 176 -2.21 -10.36 9.26
CA PHE A 176 -1.23 -9.92 10.26
C PHE A 176 0.11 -10.68 10.19
N LYS A 177 0.08 -11.99 9.92
CA LYS A 177 1.29 -12.80 9.77
C LYS A 177 2.18 -12.32 8.62
N LEU A 178 1.56 -11.95 7.48
CA LEU A 178 2.29 -11.38 6.35
C LEU A 178 2.92 -10.04 6.72
N ALA A 179 2.20 -9.17 7.42
CA ALA A 179 2.73 -7.89 7.89
C ALA A 179 3.95 -8.07 8.79
N GLN A 180 3.92 -9.04 9.71
CA GLN A 180 5.06 -9.38 10.55
C GLN A 180 6.26 -9.89 9.74
N LYS A 181 6.01 -10.75 8.76
CA LYS A 181 7.08 -11.28 7.88
C LYS A 181 7.73 -10.18 7.05
N ILE A 182 6.92 -9.28 6.50
CA ILE A 182 7.42 -8.10 5.76
C ILE A 182 8.28 -7.21 6.67
N ASN A 183 7.81 -6.94 7.89
CA ASN A 183 8.58 -6.14 8.86
C ASN A 183 9.91 -6.80 9.22
N GLU A 184 9.94 -8.14 9.40
CA GLU A 184 11.18 -8.89 9.63
C GLU A 184 12.16 -8.77 8.46
N VAL A 185 11.69 -8.99 7.23
CA VAL A 185 12.51 -8.94 6.02
C VAL A 185 13.04 -7.53 5.79
N TYR A 186 12.18 -6.52 5.94
CA TYR A 186 12.57 -5.12 5.82
C TYR A 186 13.62 -4.70 6.86
N SER A 187 13.43 -5.11 8.12
CA SER A 187 14.38 -4.78 9.21
C SER A 187 15.78 -5.33 8.98
N LYS A 188 15.90 -6.47 8.27
CA LYS A 188 17.18 -7.06 7.89
C LYS A 188 17.85 -6.35 6.70
N ASN A 189 17.07 -5.70 5.85
CA ASN A 189 17.56 -4.98 4.69
C ASN A 189 16.73 -3.69 4.46
N PRO A 190 17.03 -2.59 5.16
CA PRO A 190 16.25 -1.36 5.09
C PRO A 190 16.46 -0.53 3.81
N ASN A 191 17.43 -0.89 2.97
CA ASN A 191 17.77 -0.16 1.75
C ASN A 191 17.03 -0.65 0.50
N ILE A 192 15.95 -1.40 0.68
CA ILE A 192 15.15 -1.91 -0.43
C ILE A 192 14.06 -0.92 -0.85
N ASN A 193 13.73 -0.94 -2.14
CA ASN A 193 12.63 -0.17 -2.72
C ASN A 193 11.44 -1.06 -3.09
N CYS A 194 11.62 -2.38 -3.04
CA CYS A 194 10.68 -3.34 -3.55
C CYS A 194 10.73 -4.64 -2.72
N LEU A 195 9.58 -5.24 -2.50
CA LEU A 195 9.45 -6.57 -1.89
C LEU A 195 8.61 -7.45 -2.83
N ILE A 196 9.23 -8.53 -3.32
CA ILE A 196 8.54 -9.57 -4.06
C ILE A 196 7.89 -10.52 -3.06
N LEU A 197 6.59 -10.66 -3.12
CA LEU A 197 5.82 -11.60 -2.32
C LEU A 197 5.59 -12.86 -3.17
N LEU A 198 6.28 -13.95 -2.83
CA LEU A 198 6.17 -15.19 -3.60
C LEU A 198 4.70 -15.68 -3.61
N ASN A 199 4.21 -16.09 -4.78
CA ASN A 199 2.84 -16.56 -5.02
C ASN A 199 1.74 -15.55 -4.63
N HIS A 200 2.07 -14.23 -4.58
CA HIS A 200 1.12 -13.21 -4.15
C HIS A 200 1.20 -11.93 -5.01
N GLY A 201 2.38 -11.32 -5.13
CA GLY A 201 2.51 -10.07 -5.85
C GLY A 201 3.77 -9.29 -5.48
N ILE A 202 3.67 -7.97 -5.54
CA ILE A 202 4.79 -7.06 -5.30
C ILE A 202 4.36 -5.86 -4.45
N LEU A 203 5.24 -5.43 -3.55
CA LEU A 203 5.17 -4.14 -2.88
C LEU A 203 6.26 -3.22 -3.40
N THR A 204 5.88 -2.02 -3.80
CA THR A 204 6.81 -0.94 -4.10
C THR A 204 6.64 0.19 -3.09
N VAL A 205 7.74 0.83 -2.71
CA VAL A 205 7.76 1.78 -1.61
C VAL A 205 8.52 3.05 -1.96
N SER A 206 8.03 4.20 -1.51
CA SER A 206 8.67 5.48 -1.76
C SER A 206 8.34 6.53 -0.70
N TYR A 207 9.24 7.49 -0.52
CA TYR A 207 8.97 8.71 0.24
C TYR A 207 8.31 9.79 -0.63
N THR A 208 8.36 9.66 -1.95
CA THR A 208 7.71 10.54 -2.91
C THR A 208 6.78 9.76 -3.81
N HIS A 209 5.70 10.39 -4.28
CA HIS A 209 4.71 9.76 -5.17
C HIS A 209 5.28 9.35 -6.54
N LEU A 210 6.41 9.91 -6.98
CA LEU A 210 7.02 9.63 -8.28
C LEU A 210 7.66 8.23 -8.34
N ARG A 211 8.34 7.80 -7.28
CA ARG A 211 9.11 6.54 -7.30
C ARG A 211 8.25 5.29 -7.37
N ALA A 212 7.02 5.32 -6.89
CA ALA A 212 6.11 4.18 -7.00
C ALA A 212 5.79 3.81 -8.46
N HIS A 213 5.93 4.76 -9.39
CA HIS A 213 5.71 4.57 -10.83
C HIS A 213 7.01 4.40 -11.63
N GLU A 214 8.17 4.72 -11.04
CA GLU A 214 9.49 4.63 -11.66
C GLU A 214 10.18 3.27 -11.46
N THR A 215 9.62 2.37 -10.67
CA THR A 215 10.12 1.00 -10.52
C THR A 215 9.80 0.15 -11.74
N THR A 216 10.11 0.68 -12.91
CA THR A 216 10.41 -0.13 -14.08
C THR A 216 11.85 -0.57 -13.95
N LEU A 217 12.06 -1.84 -14.11
CA LEU A 217 13.34 -2.51 -14.25
C LEU A 217 14.16 -1.78 -15.33
N ASP A 218 15.16 -0.97 -14.93
CA ASP A 218 16.32 -0.66 -15.73
C ASP A 218 17.35 -1.78 -15.57
#